data_e2d986840a82e1227c015636c7531d7b
#
_entry.id   e2d986840a82e1227c015636c7531d7b
#
_cell.length_a   1.000
_cell.length_b   1.000
_cell.length_c   1.000
_cell.angle_alpha   90.00
_cell.angle_beta   90.00
_cell.angle_gamma   90.00
#
_symmetry.space_group_name_H-M   'P 1'
#
loop_
_entity.id
_entity.type
_entity.pdbx_description
1 polymer ?
#
loop_
_entity_poly.entity_id
_entity_poly.type
_entity_poly.pdbx_seq_one_letter_code
_entity_poly.pdbx_strand_id
1 'polypeptide(L)'
;MGYSALLKKASLVGAFLVFGVSSGTAVAFCPAPGNLPSVKVQRVVDGDTLRLADGRNVRLIGLNSPEMGRQGRSAEPFAEAARKRLQALVAASNERVSLQLGQQARDHYGRTLAHAYDSRGRNLEAQLLAEGLGYLVAIAPNLALVQCQQAAERSARQTRVGLWQRSPVQAPKQLNSGGFALIHGQVRRIERNGGGVWLEMGDSLVLHIAPRALGNFDLRAVQGLEGRMVETRGWVVDRSRRGGLRAGQARWMLPLTDKAMLEVLP
;
A
#
# COMPACT_ATOMS: atom_id res chain seq x y z
N MET A 1 -24.46 -53.14 67.85
CA MET A 1 -24.18 -53.28 66.42
C MET A 1 -23.97 -51.89 65.88
N GLY A 2 -22.72 -51.47 65.79
CA GLY A 2 -22.36 -50.10 65.37
C GLY A 2 -21.80 -50.15 63.96
N TYR A 3 -22.29 -49.28 63.06
CA TYR A 3 -21.68 -49.02 61.75
C TYR A 3 -20.97 -47.67 61.77
N SER A 4 -19.64 -47.73 61.73
CA SER A 4 -18.80 -46.59 61.55
C SER A 4 -18.80 -46.15 60.05
N ALA A 5 -19.22 -44.93 59.78
CA ALA A 5 -19.12 -44.34 58.45
C ALA A 5 -17.76 -43.63 58.26
N LEU A 6 -16.93 -44.14 57.36
CA LEU A 6 -15.68 -43.54 56.94
C LEU A 6 -15.95 -42.40 55.93
N LEU A 7 -15.72 -41.16 56.38
CA LEU A 7 -15.71 -39.98 55.50
C LEU A 7 -14.38 -39.93 54.71
N LYS A 8 -14.45 -40.19 53.42
CA LYS A 8 -13.33 -39.95 52.49
C LYS A 8 -13.25 -38.45 52.17
N LYS A 9 -12.16 -37.81 52.58
CA LYS A 9 -11.82 -36.46 52.18
C LYS A 9 -11.35 -36.47 50.72
N ALA A 10 -12.13 -35.88 49.81
CA ALA A 10 -11.69 -35.60 48.45
C ALA A 10 -10.85 -34.32 48.44
N SER A 11 -9.57 -34.46 48.11
CA SER A 11 -8.65 -33.33 47.93
C SER A 11 -8.87 -32.74 46.54
N LEU A 12 -9.44 -31.54 46.44
CA LEU A 12 -9.51 -30.79 45.17
C LEU A 12 -8.12 -30.20 44.91
N VAL A 13 -7.37 -30.86 44.02
CA VAL A 13 -6.17 -30.26 43.40
C VAL A 13 -6.66 -29.38 42.25
N GLY A 14 -6.73 -28.07 42.50
CA GLY A 14 -7.03 -27.10 41.47
C GLY A 14 -5.85 -26.98 40.50
N ALA A 15 -6.01 -27.48 39.29
CA ALA A 15 -5.06 -27.24 38.21
C ALA A 15 -5.19 -25.78 37.71
N PHE A 16 -4.25 -24.91 38.11
CA PHE A 16 -4.09 -23.59 37.53
C PHE A 16 -3.53 -23.75 36.13
N LEU A 17 -4.40 -23.66 35.13
CA LEU A 17 -3.98 -23.44 33.71
C LEU A 17 -3.44 -22.01 33.59
N VAL A 18 -2.11 -21.85 33.65
CA VAL A 18 -1.44 -20.62 33.30
C VAL A 18 -1.50 -20.51 31.76
N PHE A 19 -2.46 -19.76 31.26
CA PHE A 19 -2.42 -19.31 29.87
C PHE A 19 -1.23 -18.36 29.72
N GLY A 20 -0.12 -18.87 29.21
CA GLY A 20 1.00 -18.06 28.78
C GLY A 20 0.54 -17.17 27.63
N VAL A 21 0.32 -15.90 27.90
CA VAL A 21 0.14 -14.88 26.88
C VAL A 21 1.50 -14.76 26.19
N SER A 22 1.68 -15.49 25.09
CA SER A 22 2.81 -15.26 24.18
C SER A 22 2.65 -13.85 23.63
N SER A 23 3.31 -12.88 24.24
CA SER A 23 3.49 -11.56 23.66
C SER A 23 4.35 -11.73 22.40
N GLY A 24 3.70 -12.07 21.28
CA GLY A 24 4.33 -12.04 19.98
C GLY A 24 4.90 -10.65 19.79
N THR A 25 6.21 -10.53 19.75
CA THR A 25 6.88 -9.27 19.34
C THR A 25 6.39 -8.96 17.94
N ALA A 26 5.53 -7.94 17.83
CA ALA A 26 5.11 -7.46 16.53
C ALA A 26 6.36 -7.05 15.74
N VAL A 27 6.69 -7.81 14.71
CA VAL A 27 7.82 -7.51 13.84
C VAL A 27 7.55 -6.12 13.23
N ALA A 28 8.40 -5.17 13.59
CA ALA A 28 8.31 -3.83 13.03
C ALA A 28 8.72 -3.88 11.56
N PHE A 29 7.77 -3.68 10.66
CA PHE A 29 8.09 -3.52 9.25
C PHE A 29 8.87 -2.23 9.02
N CYS A 30 9.90 -2.26 8.19
CA CYS A 30 10.64 -1.08 7.72
C CYS A 30 11.17 -0.21 8.88
N PRO A 31 12.08 -0.69 9.74
CA PRO A 31 12.64 0.12 10.82
C PRO A 31 13.42 1.33 10.27
N ALA A 32 13.50 2.39 11.07
CA ALA A 32 14.27 3.58 10.71
C ALA A 32 15.76 3.24 10.51
N PRO A 33 16.44 3.81 9.52
CA PRO A 33 17.84 3.50 9.20
C PRO A 33 18.85 4.10 10.20
N GLY A 34 18.38 4.76 11.26
CA GLY A 34 19.20 5.42 12.30
C GLY A 34 18.54 6.69 12.81
N ASN A 35 19.35 7.61 13.34
CA ASN A 35 18.85 8.90 13.82
C ASN A 35 18.44 9.80 12.66
N LEU A 36 17.13 10.04 12.54
CA LEU A 36 16.55 10.92 11.54
C LEU A 36 16.09 12.23 12.18
N PRO A 37 16.06 13.35 11.42
CA PRO A 37 15.57 14.63 11.92
C PRO A 37 14.09 14.52 12.31
N SER A 38 13.79 14.89 13.56
CA SER A 38 12.44 14.90 14.09
C SER A 38 11.78 16.25 13.85
N VAL A 39 10.56 16.24 13.31
CA VAL A 39 9.77 17.43 12.99
C VAL A 39 8.41 17.40 13.67
N LYS A 40 7.84 18.57 13.98
CA LYS A 40 6.53 18.70 14.57
C LYS A 40 5.45 18.66 13.48
N VAL A 41 4.47 17.83 13.66
CA VAL A 41 3.27 17.75 12.82
C VAL A 41 2.25 18.76 13.36
N GLN A 42 1.71 19.60 12.48
CA GLN A 42 0.63 20.51 12.79
C GLN A 42 -0.74 19.81 12.72
N ARG A 43 -0.93 19.00 11.67
CA ARG A 43 -2.14 18.20 11.48
C ARG A 43 -1.95 17.09 10.45
N VAL A 44 -2.76 16.06 10.56
CA VAL A 44 -2.93 15.02 9.55
C VAL A 44 -4.00 15.49 8.56
N VAL A 45 -3.68 15.50 7.26
CA VAL A 45 -4.59 15.96 6.19
C VAL A 45 -5.52 14.82 5.77
N ASP A 46 -4.93 13.67 5.46
CA ASP A 46 -5.56 12.42 5.07
C ASP A 46 -4.68 11.23 5.51
N GLY A 47 -4.96 10.01 5.04
CA GLY A 47 -4.22 8.81 5.47
C GLY A 47 -2.77 8.73 4.97
N ASP A 48 -2.32 9.63 4.10
CA ASP A 48 -0.96 9.62 3.55
C ASP A 48 -0.31 11.00 3.40
N THR A 49 -0.92 12.03 4.01
CA THR A 49 -0.43 13.41 3.91
C THR A 49 -0.42 14.11 5.27
N LEU A 50 0.75 14.64 5.66
CA LEU A 50 0.97 15.41 6.86
C LEU A 50 1.18 16.89 6.52
N ARG A 51 0.67 17.79 7.38
CA ARG A 51 1.05 19.21 7.42
C ARG A 51 1.96 19.42 8.60
N LEU A 52 3.17 19.88 8.35
CA LEU A 52 4.16 20.19 9.39
C LEU A 52 3.97 21.59 9.96
N ALA A 53 4.49 21.84 11.17
CA ALA A 53 4.47 23.12 11.83
C ALA A 53 5.29 24.20 11.09
N ASP A 54 6.29 23.79 10.29
CA ASP A 54 7.09 24.69 9.45
C ASP A 54 6.43 25.04 8.11
N GLY A 55 5.20 24.59 7.90
CA GLY A 55 4.42 24.91 6.72
C GLY A 55 4.56 23.91 5.56
N ARG A 56 5.44 22.92 5.61
CA ARG A 56 5.55 21.90 4.55
C ARG A 56 4.36 20.93 4.57
N ASN A 57 3.90 20.53 3.38
CA ASN A 57 3.07 19.34 3.22
C ASN A 57 3.99 18.16 2.88
N VAL A 58 3.84 17.06 3.60
CA VAL A 58 4.60 15.83 3.39
C VAL A 58 3.66 14.77 2.85
N ARG A 59 3.94 14.24 1.65
CA ARG A 59 3.30 13.05 1.10
C ARG A 59 4.12 11.83 1.45
N LEU A 60 3.51 10.90 2.12
CA LEU A 60 4.15 9.65 2.55
C LEU A 60 4.44 8.76 1.33
N ILE A 61 5.69 8.27 1.24
CA ILE A 61 6.17 7.45 0.12
C ILE A 61 5.73 5.99 0.32
N GLY A 62 5.28 5.35 -0.77
CA GLY A 62 4.97 3.93 -0.75
C GLY A 62 3.55 3.59 -0.32
N LEU A 63 2.77 4.59 0.10
CA LEU A 63 1.40 4.43 0.55
C LEU A 63 0.45 5.27 -0.32
N ASN A 64 -0.66 4.70 -0.75
CA ASN A 64 -1.81 5.42 -1.28
C ASN A 64 -3.02 5.10 -0.40
N SER A 65 -3.41 6.06 0.43
CA SER A 65 -4.62 5.92 1.25
C SER A 65 -5.87 6.26 0.44
N PRO A 66 -7.05 5.75 0.82
CA PRO A 66 -8.32 6.20 0.25
C PRO A 66 -8.51 7.71 0.42
N GLU A 67 -9.09 8.34 -0.60
CA GLU A 67 -9.26 9.79 -0.67
C GLU A 67 -10.37 10.27 0.25
N MET A 68 -10.08 11.34 0.99
CA MET A 68 -11.09 12.09 1.74
C MET A 68 -12.04 12.81 0.78
N GLY A 69 -13.33 12.85 1.11
CA GLY A 69 -14.31 13.57 0.30
C GLY A 69 -13.97 15.05 0.18
N ARG A 70 -14.07 15.60 -1.03
CA ARG A 70 -13.85 17.03 -1.31
C ARG A 70 -14.77 17.49 -2.43
N GLN A 71 -15.19 18.75 -2.37
CA GLN A 71 -15.95 19.41 -3.45
C GLN A 71 -17.18 18.62 -3.91
N GLY A 72 -18.00 18.14 -2.95
CA GLY A 72 -19.22 17.38 -3.24
C GLY A 72 -19.02 15.89 -3.56
N ARG A 73 -17.78 15.40 -3.55
CA ARG A 73 -17.51 13.96 -3.60
C ARG A 73 -17.49 13.39 -2.19
N SER A 74 -18.13 12.25 -1.99
CA SER A 74 -18.04 11.49 -0.73
C SER A 74 -16.62 10.94 -0.52
N ALA A 75 -16.26 10.74 0.75
CA ALA A 75 -15.02 10.04 1.08
C ALA A 75 -15.07 8.59 0.59
N GLU A 76 -13.93 8.08 0.15
CA GLU A 76 -13.78 6.67 -0.19
C GLU A 76 -13.89 5.79 1.07
N PRO A 77 -14.31 4.52 0.94
CA PRO A 77 -14.31 3.58 2.06
C PRO A 77 -12.94 3.55 2.75
N PHE A 78 -12.92 3.55 4.08
CA PHE A 78 -11.73 3.58 4.94
C PHE A 78 -10.89 4.88 4.93
N ALA A 79 -11.23 5.92 4.16
CA ALA A 79 -10.48 7.18 4.15
C ALA A 79 -10.38 7.81 5.55
N GLU A 80 -11.51 7.91 6.24
CA GLU A 80 -11.55 8.46 7.60
C GLU A 80 -10.84 7.57 8.62
N ALA A 81 -10.91 6.24 8.45
CA ALA A 81 -10.19 5.29 9.29
C ALA A 81 -8.68 5.44 9.13
N ALA A 82 -8.17 5.56 7.89
CA ALA A 82 -6.76 5.78 7.59
C ALA A 82 -6.27 7.11 8.20
N ARG A 83 -7.02 8.20 8.01
CA ARG A 83 -6.70 9.51 8.57
C ARG A 83 -6.63 9.47 10.10
N LYS A 84 -7.66 8.91 10.77
CA LYS A 84 -7.70 8.79 12.24
C LYS A 84 -6.56 7.92 12.76
N ARG A 85 -6.24 6.84 12.06
CA ARG A 85 -5.13 5.97 12.47
C ARG A 85 -3.79 6.66 12.37
N LEU A 86 -3.51 7.37 11.25
CA LEU A 86 -2.29 8.16 11.12
C LEU A 86 -2.22 9.25 12.21
N GLN A 87 -3.33 9.90 12.53
CA GLN A 87 -3.41 10.88 13.61
C GLN A 87 -3.08 10.26 14.98
N ALA A 88 -3.59 9.07 15.28
CA ALA A 88 -3.28 8.36 16.52
C ALA A 88 -1.79 7.97 16.61
N LEU A 89 -1.17 7.55 15.50
CA LEU A 89 0.26 7.24 15.45
C LEU A 89 1.12 8.47 15.71
N VAL A 90 0.76 9.61 15.12
CA VAL A 90 1.44 10.91 15.32
C VAL A 90 1.27 11.38 16.76
N ALA A 91 0.05 11.32 17.31
CA ALA A 91 -0.24 11.72 18.69
C ALA A 91 0.54 10.87 19.71
N ALA A 92 0.66 9.54 19.49
CA ALA A 92 1.44 8.64 20.30
C ALA A 92 2.96 8.94 20.31
N SER A 93 3.41 9.80 19.39
CA SER A 93 4.78 10.30 19.26
C SER A 93 4.92 11.78 19.65
N ASN A 94 4.03 12.30 20.51
CA ASN A 94 4.02 13.71 20.96
C ASN A 94 3.94 14.70 19.79
N GLU A 95 3.09 14.45 18.81
CA GLU A 95 2.92 15.25 17.60
C GLU A 95 4.21 15.44 16.79
N ARG A 96 5.14 14.47 16.87
CA ARG A 96 6.40 14.49 16.15
C ARG A 96 6.60 13.23 15.34
N VAL A 97 7.26 13.38 14.19
CA VAL A 97 7.69 12.27 13.35
C VAL A 97 9.13 12.49 12.91
N SER A 98 9.85 11.41 12.69
CA SER A 98 11.16 11.47 12.04
C SER A 98 10.99 11.24 10.55
N LEU A 99 11.69 12.04 9.71
CA LEU A 99 11.53 11.99 8.25
C LEU A 99 12.81 11.52 7.55
N GLN A 100 12.66 10.55 6.67
CA GLN A 100 13.64 10.15 5.67
C GLN A 100 13.16 10.65 4.30
N LEU A 101 13.85 11.65 3.75
CA LEU A 101 13.49 12.18 2.43
C LEU A 101 13.68 11.12 1.35
N GLY A 102 12.80 11.14 0.37
CA GLY A 102 12.97 10.36 -0.85
C GLY A 102 14.14 10.82 -1.70
N GLN A 103 14.63 9.98 -2.59
CA GLN A 103 15.63 10.34 -3.59
C GLN A 103 15.14 11.52 -4.44
N GLN A 104 13.88 11.49 -4.88
CA GLN A 104 13.15 12.66 -5.34
C GLN A 104 12.45 13.26 -4.12
N ALA A 105 12.93 14.41 -3.65
CA ALA A 105 12.45 15.01 -2.42
C ALA A 105 11.13 15.78 -2.55
N ARG A 106 10.66 16.08 -3.77
CA ARG A 106 9.41 16.82 -4.01
C ARG A 106 8.65 16.27 -5.20
N ASP A 107 7.33 16.31 -5.12
CA ASP A 107 6.47 16.03 -6.26
C ASP A 107 6.15 17.30 -7.08
N HIS A 108 5.39 17.14 -8.17
CA HIS A 108 5.00 18.24 -9.04
C HIS A 108 4.00 19.23 -8.42
N TYR A 109 3.41 18.89 -7.25
CA TYR A 109 2.57 19.79 -6.46
C TYR A 109 3.37 20.55 -5.41
N GLY A 110 4.70 20.35 -5.33
CA GLY A 110 5.58 20.98 -4.35
C GLY A 110 5.55 20.32 -2.96
N ARG A 111 4.85 19.19 -2.77
CA ARG A 111 4.84 18.44 -1.51
C ARG A 111 6.19 17.77 -1.29
N THR A 112 6.67 17.77 -0.06
CA THR A 112 7.85 16.98 0.33
C THR A 112 7.50 15.49 0.28
N LEU A 113 8.33 14.68 -0.38
CA LEU A 113 8.22 13.23 -0.42
C LEU A 113 9.15 12.63 0.63
N ALA A 114 8.61 11.89 1.61
CA ALA A 114 9.39 11.30 2.68
C ALA A 114 8.72 10.01 3.21
N HIS A 115 9.56 9.16 3.80
CA HIS A 115 9.09 8.14 4.74
C HIS A 115 9.03 8.74 6.13
N ALA A 116 7.99 8.42 6.89
CA ALA A 116 7.79 8.91 8.24
C ALA A 116 7.89 7.78 9.27
N TYR A 117 8.50 8.10 10.42
CA TYR A 117 8.70 7.16 11.50
C TYR A 117 8.20 7.75 12.82
N ASP A 118 7.64 6.89 13.66
CA ASP A 118 7.24 7.25 15.02
C ASP A 118 8.45 7.38 15.97
N SER A 119 8.20 7.73 17.24
CA SER A 119 9.23 7.88 18.27
C SER A 119 9.99 6.58 18.60
N ARG A 120 9.49 5.43 18.17
CA ARG A 120 10.11 4.12 18.31
C ARG A 120 10.85 3.65 17.06
N GLY A 121 10.95 4.50 16.04
CA GLY A 121 11.59 4.17 14.76
C GLY A 121 10.76 3.24 13.87
N ARG A 122 9.45 3.10 14.08
CA ARG A 122 8.57 2.28 13.24
C ARG A 122 8.02 3.12 12.10
N ASN A 123 8.08 2.60 10.90
CA ASN A 123 7.58 3.29 9.71
C ASN A 123 6.05 3.41 9.74
N LEU A 124 5.51 4.62 9.56
CA LEU A 124 4.07 4.90 9.65
C LEU A 124 3.31 4.29 8.47
N GLU A 125 3.87 4.40 7.26
CA GLU A 125 3.27 3.85 6.04
C GLU A 125 3.12 2.33 6.14
N ALA A 126 4.15 1.65 6.64
CA ALA A 126 4.11 0.19 6.80
C ALA A 126 3.09 -0.24 7.86
N GLN A 127 2.91 0.54 8.94
CA GLN A 127 1.85 0.27 9.92
C GLN A 127 0.46 0.40 9.28
N LEU A 128 0.20 1.45 8.51
CA LEU A 128 -1.07 1.63 7.80
C LEU A 128 -1.32 0.54 6.75
N LEU A 129 -0.28 0.14 6.01
CA LEU A 129 -0.38 -0.97 5.04
C LEU A 129 -0.71 -2.29 5.73
N ALA A 130 -0.05 -2.60 6.87
CA ALA A 130 -0.29 -3.83 7.64
C ALA A 130 -1.69 -3.89 8.26
N GLU A 131 -2.30 -2.72 8.51
CA GLU A 131 -3.67 -2.60 9.00
C GLU A 131 -4.71 -2.51 7.86
N GLY A 132 -4.26 -2.57 6.59
CA GLY A 132 -5.14 -2.49 5.42
C GLY A 132 -5.79 -1.13 5.23
N LEU A 133 -5.12 -0.05 5.63
CA LEU A 133 -5.62 1.32 5.56
C LEU A 133 -5.03 2.12 4.37
N GLY A 134 -4.45 1.42 3.42
CA GLY A 134 -3.94 1.96 2.16
C GLY A 134 -3.40 0.86 1.26
N TYR A 135 -2.99 1.26 0.09
CA TYR A 135 -2.41 0.41 -0.94
C TYR A 135 -0.94 0.74 -1.13
N LEU A 136 -0.10 -0.27 -1.29
CA LEU A 136 1.28 -0.06 -1.69
C LEU A 136 1.34 0.60 -3.07
N VAL A 137 2.21 1.59 -3.22
CA VAL A 137 2.58 2.19 -4.51
C VAL A 137 4.10 2.30 -4.61
N ALA A 138 4.64 1.94 -5.78
CA ALA A 138 6.07 1.99 -6.06
C ALA A 138 6.32 3.00 -7.18
N ILE A 139 6.72 4.21 -6.83
CA ILE A 139 6.97 5.30 -7.77
C ILE A 139 8.46 5.63 -7.79
N ALA A 140 9.13 5.25 -8.89
CA ALA A 140 10.54 5.58 -9.06
C ALA A 140 10.78 7.10 -9.11
N PRO A 141 11.90 7.59 -8.50
CA PRO A 141 13.03 6.83 -7.96
C PRO A 141 12.87 6.44 -6.48
N ASN A 142 11.77 6.74 -5.80
CA ASN A 142 11.56 6.58 -4.37
C ASN A 142 11.15 5.13 -4.01
N LEU A 143 12.07 4.18 -4.15
CA LEU A 143 11.80 2.75 -4.03
C LEU A 143 12.44 2.08 -2.80
N ALA A 144 13.10 2.86 -1.92
CA ALA A 144 13.96 2.32 -0.85
C ALA A 144 13.26 1.33 0.10
N LEU A 145 11.98 1.53 0.44
CA LEU A 145 11.25 0.68 1.38
C LEU A 145 10.21 -0.22 0.72
N VAL A 146 10.17 -0.30 -0.62
CA VAL A 146 9.12 -1.03 -1.35
C VAL A 146 9.01 -2.48 -0.89
N GLN A 147 10.11 -3.20 -0.71
CA GLN A 147 10.08 -4.62 -0.33
C GLN A 147 9.44 -4.84 1.05
N CYS A 148 9.84 -4.06 2.05
CA CYS A 148 9.29 -4.22 3.40
C CYS A 148 7.86 -3.67 3.51
N GLN A 149 7.52 -2.61 2.78
CA GLN A 149 6.14 -2.11 2.68
C GLN A 149 5.22 -3.12 1.97
N GLN A 150 5.74 -3.81 0.95
CA GLN A 150 5.03 -4.91 0.29
C GLN A 150 4.78 -6.11 1.25
N ALA A 151 5.73 -6.42 2.14
CA ALA A 151 5.53 -7.44 3.16
C ALA A 151 4.42 -7.03 4.15
N ALA A 152 4.36 -5.76 4.54
CA ALA A 152 3.31 -5.22 5.39
C ALA A 152 1.92 -5.32 4.73
N GLU A 153 1.79 -4.93 3.46
CA GLU A 153 0.53 -5.08 2.72
C GLU A 153 0.13 -6.55 2.56
N ARG A 154 1.09 -7.46 2.24
CA ARG A 154 0.78 -8.89 2.16
C ARG A 154 0.20 -9.44 3.45
N SER A 155 0.69 -9.01 4.61
CA SER A 155 0.13 -9.39 5.91
C SER A 155 -1.34 -8.98 6.03
N ALA A 156 -1.68 -7.74 5.65
CA ALA A 156 -3.07 -7.26 5.65
C ALA A 156 -3.98 -8.04 4.68
N ARG A 157 -3.46 -8.39 3.49
CA ARG A 157 -4.18 -9.21 2.50
C ARG A 157 -4.48 -10.61 3.05
N GLN A 158 -3.50 -11.26 3.65
CA GLN A 158 -3.63 -12.62 4.22
C GLN A 158 -4.63 -12.66 5.35
N THR A 159 -4.62 -11.64 6.23
CA THR A 159 -5.54 -11.54 7.36
C THR A 159 -6.88 -10.88 7.01
N ARG A 160 -7.05 -10.42 5.77
CA ARG A 160 -8.27 -9.79 5.24
C ARG A 160 -8.77 -8.62 6.09
N VAL A 161 -7.86 -7.74 6.53
CA VAL A 161 -8.21 -6.56 7.33
C VAL A 161 -8.37 -5.30 6.49
N GLY A 162 -9.13 -4.34 6.99
CA GLY A 162 -9.31 -3.04 6.36
C GLY A 162 -9.87 -3.15 4.93
N LEU A 163 -9.21 -2.51 3.97
CA LEU A 163 -9.55 -2.54 2.54
C LEU A 163 -9.57 -3.95 1.93
N TRP A 164 -8.86 -4.91 2.55
CA TRP A 164 -8.77 -6.28 2.08
C TRP A 164 -9.87 -7.21 2.57
N GLN A 165 -10.83 -6.70 3.37
CA GLN A 165 -12.05 -7.45 3.75
C GLN A 165 -12.88 -7.85 2.53
N ARG A 166 -12.85 -7.01 1.51
CA ARG A 166 -13.42 -7.28 0.19
C ARG A 166 -12.33 -7.01 -0.84
N SER A 167 -12.19 -7.88 -1.84
CA SER A 167 -11.19 -7.66 -2.88
C SER A 167 -11.43 -6.34 -3.61
N PRO A 168 -10.48 -5.39 -3.60
CA PRO A 168 -10.58 -4.15 -4.36
C PRO A 168 -10.13 -4.33 -5.82
N VAL A 169 -9.72 -5.55 -6.19
CA VAL A 169 -9.17 -5.86 -7.50
C VAL A 169 -10.28 -6.03 -8.52
N GLN A 170 -10.17 -5.37 -9.65
CA GLN A 170 -11.16 -5.38 -10.74
C GLN A 170 -10.58 -5.90 -12.06
N ALA A 171 -11.42 -6.37 -12.95
CA ALA A 171 -10.99 -6.74 -14.30
C ALA A 171 -10.85 -5.49 -15.21
N PRO A 172 -10.00 -5.53 -16.27
CA PRO A 172 -9.83 -4.40 -17.20
C PRO A 172 -11.13 -3.86 -17.79
N LYS A 173 -12.09 -4.73 -18.09
CA LYS A 173 -13.41 -4.37 -18.65
C LYS A 173 -14.33 -3.61 -17.67
N GLN A 174 -14.04 -3.66 -16.37
CA GLN A 174 -14.80 -2.96 -15.34
C GLN A 174 -14.34 -1.51 -15.15
N LEU A 175 -13.25 -1.11 -15.80
CA LEU A 175 -12.77 0.27 -15.75
C LEU A 175 -13.75 1.21 -16.43
N ASN A 176 -14.25 2.18 -15.69
CA ASN A 176 -15.18 3.21 -16.15
C ASN A 176 -14.67 4.64 -15.94
N SER A 177 -13.62 4.81 -15.11
CA SER A 177 -12.99 6.10 -14.82
C SER A 177 -11.50 5.95 -14.66
N GLY A 178 -10.76 7.05 -14.83
CA GLY A 178 -9.36 7.15 -14.45
C GLY A 178 -9.21 7.27 -12.93
N GLY A 179 -8.00 7.09 -12.43
CA GLY A 179 -7.68 7.11 -11.00
C GLY A 179 -6.90 5.89 -10.57
N PHE A 180 -6.64 5.76 -9.28
CA PHE A 180 -5.92 4.61 -8.74
C PHE A 180 -6.79 3.35 -8.83
N ALA A 181 -6.20 2.25 -9.29
CA ALA A 181 -6.86 0.96 -9.40
C ALA A 181 -5.89 -0.20 -9.17
N LEU A 182 -6.43 -1.31 -8.64
CA LEU A 182 -5.84 -2.63 -8.67
C LEU A 182 -6.59 -3.44 -9.70
N ILE A 183 -5.85 -4.03 -10.64
CA ILE A 183 -6.45 -4.69 -11.81
C ILE A 183 -5.81 -6.04 -11.97
N HIS A 184 -6.62 -7.07 -12.18
CA HIS A 184 -6.11 -8.37 -12.60
C HIS A 184 -6.61 -8.72 -14.00
N GLY A 185 -5.76 -9.36 -14.80
CA GLY A 185 -6.13 -9.80 -16.13
C GLY A 185 -4.98 -10.49 -16.84
N GLN A 186 -5.29 -11.10 -17.96
CA GLN A 186 -4.30 -11.76 -18.80
C GLN A 186 -3.60 -10.75 -19.70
N VAL A 187 -2.26 -10.80 -19.76
CA VAL A 187 -1.47 -10.11 -20.77
C VAL A 187 -1.63 -10.85 -22.08
N ARG A 188 -2.27 -10.24 -23.06
CA ARG A 188 -2.58 -10.88 -24.35
C ARG A 188 -1.50 -10.70 -25.39
N ARG A 189 -0.86 -9.54 -25.39
CA ARG A 189 0.19 -9.17 -26.34
C ARG A 189 1.17 -8.21 -25.70
N ILE A 190 2.44 -8.35 -26.08
CA ILE A 190 3.50 -7.44 -25.67
C ILE A 190 4.13 -6.83 -26.91
N GLU A 191 4.19 -5.49 -26.94
CA GLU A 191 4.84 -4.74 -27.99
C GLU A 191 5.97 -3.88 -27.43
N ARG A 192 7.11 -3.82 -28.12
CA ARG A 192 8.22 -2.93 -27.80
C ARG A 192 8.50 -2.03 -28.97
N ASN A 193 8.52 -0.72 -28.73
CA ASN A 193 8.84 0.28 -29.75
C ASN A 193 9.58 1.47 -29.11
N GLY A 194 9.82 2.55 -29.88
CA GLY A 194 10.49 3.74 -29.37
C GLY A 194 9.77 4.43 -28.19
N GLY A 195 8.48 4.17 -28.00
CA GLY A 195 7.70 4.66 -26.86
C GLY A 195 7.83 3.82 -25.58
N GLY A 196 8.52 2.69 -25.62
CA GLY A 196 8.69 1.79 -24.47
C GLY A 196 8.12 0.39 -24.71
N VAL A 197 7.67 -0.25 -23.61
CA VAL A 197 7.02 -1.56 -23.64
C VAL A 197 5.54 -1.41 -23.29
N TRP A 198 4.70 -2.05 -24.07
CA TRP A 198 3.25 -2.01 -24.00
C TRP A 198 2.72 -3.43 -23.79
N LEU A 199 1.98 -3.66 -22.70
CA LEU A 199 1.39 -4.96 -22.38
C LEU A 199 -0.13 -4.81 -22.46
N GLU A 200 -0.75 -5.41 -23.47
CA GLU A 200 -2.19 -5.34 -23.70
C GLU A 200 -2.93 -6.32 -22.79
N MET A 201 -3.88 -5.81 -22.02
CA MET A 201 -4.76 -6.59 -21.13
C MET A 201 -6.21 -6.56 -21.69
N GLY A 202 -6.46 -7.35 -22.72
CA GLY A 202 -7.69 -7.29 -23.50
C GLY A 202 -7.77 -6.00 -24.32
N ASP A 203 -8.99 -5.60 -24.70
CA ASP A 203 -9.22 -4.48 -25.62
C ASP A 203 -9.35 -3.13 -24.89
N SER A 204 -9.43 -3.13 -23.56
CA SER A 204 -9.76 -1.94 -22.77
C SER A 204 -8.57 -1.30 -22.07
N LEU A 205 -7.54 -2.06 -21.69
CA LEU A 205 -6.41 -1.59 -20.89
C LEU A 205 -5.08 -1.98 -21.51
N VAL A 206 -4.12 -1.05 -21.50
CA VAL A 206 -2.71 -1.31 -21.79
C VAL A 206 -1.85 -0.87 -20.60
N LEU A 207 -0.92 -1.72 -20.16
CA LEU A 207 0.13 -1.34 -19.25
C LEU A 207 1.29 -0.75 -20.05
N HIS A 208 1.90 0.31 -19.55
CA HIS A 208 2.95 1.01 -20.27
C HIS A 208 4.19 1.20 -19.39
N ILE A 209 5.31 0.67 -19.85
CA ILE A 209 6.64 0.91 -19.27
C ILE A 209 7.35 1.91 -20.20
N ALA A 210 7.42 3.17 -19.79
CA ALA A 210 8.08 4.21 -20.57
C ALA A 210 9.61 3.97 -20.66
N PRO A 211 10.31 4.48 -21.69
CA PRO A 211 11.76 4.27 -21.87
C PRO A 211 12.58 4.58 -20.61
N ARG A 212 12.24 5.66 -19.90
CA ARG A 212 12.90 6.07 -18.65
C ARG A 212 12.72 5.10 -17.48
N ALA A 213 11.72 4.23 -17.52
CA ALA A 213 11.41 3.27 -16.47
C ALA A 213 11.94 1.86 -16.77
N LEU A 214 12.46 1.61 -17.98
CA LEU A 214 12.90 0.27 -18.40
C LEU A 214 13.98 -0.32 -17.47
N GLY A 215 14.85 0.53 -16.91
CA GLY A 215 15.89 0.09 -15.97
C GLY A 215 15.37 -0.49 -14.65
N ASN A 216 14.10 -0.27 -14.31
CA ASN A 216 13.46 -0.81 -13.09
C ASN A 216 12.80 -2.18 -13.32
N PHE A 217 12.93 -2.74 -14.54
CA PHE A 217 12.32 -4.01 -14.94
C PHE A 217 13.34 -4.96 -15.52
N ASP A 218 13.20 -6.25 -15.22
CA ASP A 218 13.83 -7.31 -16.01
C ASP A 218 13.03 -7.49 -17.30
N LEU A 219 13.59 -7.03 -18.41
CA LEU A 219 12.91 -7.06 -19.71
C LEU A 219 12.66 -8.49 -20.22
N ARG A 220 13.48 -9.47 -19.83
CA ARG A 220 13.25 -10.89 -20.19
C ARG A 220 12.04 -11.43 -19.42
N ALA A 221 11.96 -11.12 -18.12
CA ALA A 221 10.80 -11.47 -17.32
C ALA A 221 9.53 -10.79 -17.84
N VAL A 222 9.61 -9.52 -18.25
CA VAL A 222 8.47 -8.80 -18.85
C VAL A 222 8.01 -9.47 -20.15
N GLN A 223 8.90 -9.87 -21.03
CA GLN A 223 8.56 -10.59 -22.26
C GLN A 223 7.88 -11.93 -22.00
N GLY A 224 8.24 -12.61 -20.89
CA GLY A 224 7.62 -13.87 -20.46
C GLY A 224 6.21 -13.71 -19.86
N LEU A 225 5.66 -12.50 -19.81
CA LEU A 225 4.31 -12.26 -19.26
C LEU A 225 3.19 -12.51 -20.28
N GLU A 226 3.50 -12.64 -21.57
CA GLU A 226 2.48 -12.92 -22.57
C GLU A 226 1.76 -14.24 -22.27
N GLY A 227 0.44 -14.21 -22.27
CA GLY A 227 -0.40 -15.32 -21.85
C GLY A 227 -0.58 -15.48 -20.33
N ARG A 228 0.18 -14.77 -19.49
CA ARG A 228 0.11 -14.91 -18.02
C ARG A 228 -0.99 -14.02 -17.43
N MET A 229 -1.57 -14.52 -16.34
CA MET A 229 -2.43 -13.71 -15.47
C MET A 229 -1.55 -12.84 -14.55
N VAL A 230 -1.84 -11.56 -14.49
CA VAL A 230 -1.12 -10.61 -13.63
C VAL A 230 -2.08 -9.76 -12.82
N GLU A 231 -1.66 -9.37 -11.62
CA GLU A 231 -2.24 -8.26 -10.88
C GLU A 231 -1.33 -7.04 -11.07
N THR A 232 -1.93 -5.92 -11.39
CA THR A 232 -1.23 -4.64 -11.52
C THR A 232 -1.94 -3.53 -10.75
N ARG A 233 -1.20 -2.48 -10.42
CA ARG A 233 -1.74 -1.35 -9.65
C ARG A 233 -1.13 -0.04 -10.09
N GLY A 234 -1.88 1.04 -9.96
CA GLY A 234 -1.43 2.38 -10.29
C GLY A 234 -2.54 3.28 -10.77
N TRP A 235 -2.17 4.45 -11.26
CA TRP A 235 -3.13 5.44 -11.76
C TRP A 235 -3.46 5.19 -13.22
N VAL A 236 -4.69 4.78 -13.46
CA VAL A 236 -5.26 4.58 -14.80
C VAL A 236 -5.54 5.94 -15.45
N VAL A 237 -5.11 6.10 -16.68
CA VAL A 237 -5.28 7.31 -17.47
C VAL A 237 -6.23 7.04 -18.64
N ASP A 238 -7.20 7.91 -18.85
CA ASP A 238 -8.08 7.89 -20.03
C ASP A 238 -7.35 8.52 -21.24
N ARG A 239 -6.95 7.71 -22.18
CA ARG A 239 -6.25 8.15 -23.40
C ARG A 239 -7.15 8.90 -24.36
N SER A 240 -8.48 8.67 -24.33
CA SER A 240 -9.43 9.35 -25.20
C SER A 240 -9.46 10.87 -24.99
N ARG A 241 -9.06 11.34 -23.80
CA ARG A 241 -9.00 12.77 -23.46
C ARG A 241 -7.78 13.51 -24.03
N ARG A 242 -6.82 12.81 -24.63
CA ARG A 242 -5.53 13.38 -25.08
C ARG A 242 -5.36 13.38 -26.61
N GLY A 243 -6.45 13.50 -27.39
CA GLY A 243 -6.34 13.70 -28.84
C GLY A 243 -6.51 12.44 -29.68
N GLY A 244 -7.48 11.62 -29.32
CA GLY A 244 -7.99 10.56 -30.18
C GLY A 244 -7.25 9.23 -30.06
N LEU A 245 -8.03 8.17 -29.88
CA LEU A 245 -7.58 6.79 -30.00
C LEU A 245 -7.63 6.36 -31.45
N ARG A 246 -6.61 5.66 -31.92
CA ARG A 246 -6.68 4.95 -33.19
C ARG A 246 -7.54 3.69 -33.01
N ALA A 247 -8.16 3.24 -34.10
CA ALA A 247 -8.89 1.98 -34.08
C ALA A 247 -8.00 0.85 -33.54
N GLY A 248 -8.56 0.03 -32.66
CA GLY A 248 -7.83 -1.07 -32.00
C GLY A 248 -6.95 -0.70 -30.81
N GLN A 249 -6.85 0.58 -30.44
CA GLN A 249 -6.10 0.98 -29.25
C GLN A 249 -6.97 0.94 -27.98
N ALA A 250 -6.41 0.39 -26.88
CA ALA A 250 -7.04 0.41 -25.59
C ALA A 250 -7.29 1.85 -25.09
N ARG A 251 -8.49 2.11 -24.57
CA ARG A 251 -8.86 3.40 -23.99
C ARG A 251 -8.07 3.74 -22.74
N TRP A 252 -7.90 2.76 -21.87
CA TRP A 252 -7.24 2.95 -20.59
C TRP A 252 -5.76 2.61 -20.68
N MET A 253 -4.94 3.37 -20.00
CA MET A 253 -3.50 3.12 -19.86
C MET A 253 -3.11 3.19 -18.38
N LEU A 254 -2.33 2.21 -17.93
CA LEU A 254 -1.72 2.23 -16.60
C LEU A 254 -0.20 2.29 -16.76
N PRO A 255 0.43 3.45 -16.47
CA PRO A 255 1.88 3.58 -16.48
C PRO A 255 2.49 2.79 -15.32
N LEU A 256 3.47 1.95 -15.63
CA LEU A 256 4.29 1.23 -14.65
C LEU A 256 5.64 1.93 -14.49
N THR A 257 6.05 2.15 -13.24
CA THR A 257 7.33 2.80 -12.92
C THR A 257 8.31 1.86 -12.23
N ASP A 258 7.81 0.77 -11.64
CA ASP A 258 8.61 -0.26 -10.98
C ASP A 258 7.93 -1.64 -11.05
N LYS A 259 8.74 -2.70 -10.99
CA LYS A 259 8.28 -4.09 -11.02
C LYS A 259 7.32 -4.45 -9.89
N ALA A 260 7.42 -3.78 -8.72
CA ALA A 260 6.53 -4.00 -7.58
C ALA A 260 5.07 -3.57 -7.84
N MET A 261 4.80 -2.87 -8.95
CA MET A 261 3.44 -2.53 -9.40
C MET A 261 2.80 -3.63 -10.27
N LEU A 262 3.50 -4.74 -10.48
CA LEU A 262 3.07 -5.86 -11.33
C LEU A 262 3.43 -7.17 -10.66
N GLU A 263 2.47 -8.05 -10.44
CA GLU A 263 2.65 -9.37 -9.83
C GLU A 263 2.05 -10.45 -10.75
N VAL A 264 2.82 -11.52 -10.99
CA VAL A 264 2.33 -12.68 -11.75
C VAL A 264 1.51 -13.54 -10.83
N LEU A 265 0.29 -13.85 -11.25
CA LEU A 265 -0.59 -14.74 -10.52
C LEU A 265 -0.32 -16.20 -10.88
N PRO A 266 -0.53 -17.13 -9.92
CA PRO A 266 -0.33 -18.57 -10.15
C PRO A 266 -1.15 -19.10 -11.32
#